data_b056d99b6d8046c7491ec6bb2a0a7a4e
#
_entry.id   b056d99b6d8046c7491ec6bb2a0a7a4e
#
_cell.length_a   1.000
_cell.length_b   1.000
_cell.length_c   1.000
_cell.angle_alpha   90.00
_cell.angle_beta   90.00
_cell.angle_gamma   90.00
#
_symmetry.space_group_name_H-M   'P 1'
#
loop_
_entity.id
_entity.type
_entity.pdbx_description
1 polymer ?
#
loop_
_entity_poly.entity_id
_entity_poly.type
_entity_poly.pdbx_seq_one_letter_code
_entity_poly.pdbx_strand_id
1 'polypeptide(L)'
;MFELIAEMLSYSFMRRALIAGLLVALCSALLGVTLVLKRYSMIGDGLSHVGFGAACVAMALNVAPLKISVPVVVVAAFLLMRINDNAKIKGDAAIALISSTAIAVGVIAASLTTGLNTDVSGYMFGSVLLMGKNDIIACAASCNKKGVLLLLMH
;
A
#
# COMPACT_ATOMS: atom_id res chain seq x y z
N MET A 1 -21.55 25.53 4.74
CA MET A 1 -20.42 24.64 4.93
C MET A 1 -20.79 23.40 5.74
N PHE A 2 -21.46 23.55 6.90
CA PHE A 2 -21.93 22.39 7.70
C PHE A 2 -23.02 21.57 6.99
N GLU A 3 -23.93 22.19 6.25
CA GLU A 3 -24.96 21.50 5.47
C GLU A 3 -24.36 20.64 4.36
N LEU A 4 -23.35 21.15 3.64
CA LEU A 4 -22.61 20.39 2.61
C LEU A 4 -21.94 19.14 3.19
N ILE A 5 -21.32 19.27 4.36
CA ILE A 5 -20.67 18.12 5.05
C ILE A 5 -21.73 17.11 5.50
N ALA A 6 -22.88 17.57 6.01
CA ALA A 6 -23.98 16.70 6.40
C ALA A 6 -24.59 15.97 5.21
N GLU A 7 -24.72 16.64 4.08
CA GLU A 7 -25.20 16.07 2.83
C GLU A 7 -24.23 15.04 2.26
N MET A 8 -22.93 15.31 2.26
CA MET A 8 -21.88 14.34 1.88
C MET A 8 -21.89 13.10 2.77
N LEU A 9 -22.08 13.26 4.08
CA LEU A 9 -22.15 12.16 5.04
C LEU A 9 -23.44 11.33 4.94
N SER A 10 -24.48 11.85 4.29
CA SER A 10 -25.72 11.11 4.06
C SER A 10 -25.53 9.95 3.04
N TYR A 11 -24.55 10.08 2.15
CA TYR A 11 -24.24 9.03 1.17
C TYR A 11 -23.59 7.81 1.83
N SER A 12 -24.17 6.62 1.61
CA SER A 12 -23.71 5.38 2.24
C SER A 12 -22.28 4.99 1.84
N PHE A 13 -21.84 5.33 0.63
CA PHE A 13 -20.48 5.08 0.16
C PHE A 13 -19.47 5.99 0.86
N MET A 14 -19.80 7.25 1.11
CA MET A 14 -18.92 8.19 1.80
C MET A 14 -18.66 7.77 3.24
N ARG A 15 -19.69 7.33 3.96
CA ARG A 15 -19.53 6.79 5.33
C ARG A 15 -18.63 5.56 5.34
N ARG A 16 -18.77 4.67 4.36
CA ARG A 16 -17.90 3.47 4.24
C ARG A 16 -16.45 3.87 3.96
N ALA A 17 -16.23 4.79 3.03
CA ALA A 17 -14.91 5.30 2.70
C ALA A 17 -14.23 5.95 3.93
N LEU A 18 -14.98 6.73 4.70
CA LEU A 18 -14.48 7.39 5.91
C LEU A 18 -14.12 6.38 7.00
N ILE A 19 -14.97 5.38 7.24
CA ILE A 19 -14.70 4.32 8.23
C ILE A 19 -13.49 3.49 7.79
N ALA A 20 -13.43 3.10 6.52
CA ALA A 20 -12.28 2.35 5.99
C ALA A 20 -10.99 3.15 6.09
N GLY A 21 -11.01 4.43 5.70
CA GLY A 21 -9.86 5.31 5.80
C GLY A 21 -9.36 5.48 7.24
N LEU A 22 -10.28 5.65 8.20
CA LEU A 22 -9.94 5.76 9.62
C LEU A 22 -9.31 4.47 10.16
N LEU A 23 -9.87 3.30 9.80
CA LEU A 23 -9.32 1.99 10.18
C LEU A 23 -7.93 1.78 9.60
N VAL A 24 -7.74 2.08 8.30
CA VAL A 24 -6.42 1.97 7.64
C VAL A 24 -5.41 2.92 8.28
N ALA A 25 -5.82 4.16 8.58
CA ALA A 25 -4.95 5.13 9.25
C ALA A 25 -4.52 4.66 10.64
N LEU A 26 -5.43 4.13 11.45
CA LEU A 26 -5.13 3.53 12.75
C LEU A 26 -4.16 2.36 12.65
N CYS A 27 -4.42 1.43 11.73
CA CYS A 27 -3.52 0.30 11.47
C CYS A 27 -2.13 0.76 11.05
N SER A 28 -2.05 1.74 10.16
CA SER A 28 -0.78 2.28 9.67
C SER A 28 -0.02 3.00 10.76
N ALA A 29 -0.71 3.75 11.64
CA ALA A 29 -0.09 4.41 12.77
C ALA A 29 0.56 3.40 13.74
N LEU A 30 -0.17 2.35 14.11
CA LEU A 30 0.35 1.31 15.01
C LEU A 30 1.55 0.57 14.40
N LEU A 31 1.47 0.22 13.10
CA LEU A 31 2.59 -0.40 12.39
C LEU A 31 3.77 0.55 12.22
N GLY A 32 3.51 1.83 11.95
CA GLY A 32 4.53 2.84 11.76
C GLY A 32 5.42 3.00 12.99
N VAL A 33 4.83 3.06 14.18
CA VAL A 33 5.60 3.16 15.44
C VAL A 33 6.55 1.97 15.60
N THR A 34 6.07 0.75 15.37
CA THR A 34 6.92 -0.46 15.50
C THR A 34 8.04 -0.52 14.45
N LEU A 35 7.76 -0.08 13.22
CA LEU A 35 8.76 -0.03 12.16
C LEU A 35 9.84 1.01 12.45
N VAL A 36 9.45 2.19 12.93
CA VAL A 36 10.40 3.25 13.30
C VAL A 36 11.31 2.81 14.44
N LEU A 37 10.74 2.18 15.47
CA LEU A 37 11.52 1.63 16.60
C LEU A 37 12.54 0.57 16.16
N LYS A 38 12.19 -0.22 15.14
CA LYS A 38 13.10 -1.22 14.53
C LYS A 38 14.05 -0.64 13.47
N ARG A 39 14.11 0.68 13.30
CA ARG A 39 14.93 1.39 12.30
C ARG A 39 14.57 1.07 10.83
N TYR A 40 13.31 0.74 10.57
CA TYR A 40 12.76 0.47 9.23
C TYR A 40 11.85 1.60 8.76
N SER A 41 12.21 2.86 9.02
CA SER A 41 11.33 4.02 8.82
C SER A 41 10.85 4.18 7.37
N MET A 42 11.70 3.89 6.39
CA MET A 42 11.42 4.07 4.96
C MET A 42 10.84 2.83 4.26
N ILE A 43 10.69 1.69 4.95
CA ILE A 43 10.28 0.44 4.30
C ILE A 43 8.86 0.50 3.73
N GLY A 44 7.97 1.24 4.39
CA GLY A 44 6.59 1.40 3.93
C GLY A 44 6.50 2.16 2.62
N ASP A 45 7.28 3.22 2.48
CA ASP A 45 7.39 4.00 1.26
C ASP A 45 7.99 3.17 0.12
N GLY A 46 9.10 2.47 0.38
CA GLY A 46 9.71 1.57 -0.59
C GLY A 46 8.76 0.49 -1.10
N LEU A 47 7.99 -0.15 -0.20
CA LEU A 47 7.02 -1.16 -0.58
C LEU A 47 5.85 -0.59 -1.40
N SER A 48 5.42 0.64 -1.15
CA SER A 48 4.37 1.28 -1.94
C SER A 48 4.78 1.46 -3.40
N HIS A 49 6.02 1.87 -3.63
CA HIS A 49 6.58 2.01 -4.97
C HIS A 49 6.79 0.67 -5.69
N VAL A 50 7.21 -0.38 -4.97
CA VAL A 50 7.25 -1.74 -5.51
C VAL A 50 5.85 -2.23 -5.87
N GLY A 51 4.87 -1.98 -5.03
CA GLY A 51 3.47 -2.32 -5.30
C GLY A 51 2.93 -1.63 -6.55
N PHE A 52 3.23 -0.36 -6.71
CA PHE A 52 2.88 0.41 -7.91
C PHE A 52 3.54 -0.17 -9.17
N GLY A 53 4.86 -0.40 -9.14
CA GLY A 53 5.58 -0.99 -10.27
C GLY A 53 5.01 -2.36 -10.66
N ALA A 54 4.75 -3.22 -9.69
CA ALA A 54 4.16 -4.53 -9.91
C ALA A 54 2.72 -4.43 -10.48
N ALA A 55 1.92 -3.47 -10.03
CA ALA A 55 0.58 -3.24 -10.55
C ALA A 55 0.61 -2.77 -12.01
N CYS A 56 1.53 -1.85 -12.38
CA CYS A 56 1.73 -1.41 -13.76
C CYS A 56 2.13 -2.57 -14.69
N VAL A 57 3.06 -3.42 -14.25
CA VAL A 57 3.46 -4.62 -15.01
C VAL A 57 2.29 -5.59 -15.15
N ALA A 58 1.51 -5.80 -14.10
CA ALA A 58 0.33 -6.68 -14.16
C ALA A 58 -0.72 -6.17 -15.15
N MET A 59 -0.95 -4.86 -15.19
CA MET A 59 -1.84 -4.24 -16.17
C MET A 59 -1.30 -4.39 -17.59
N ALA A 60 0.00 -4.22 -17.80
CA ALA A 60 0.64 -4.44 -19.09
C ALA A 60 0.46 -5.88 -19.60
N LEU A 61 0.42 -6.84 -18.68
CA LEU A 61 0.17 -8.26 -18.99
C LEU A 61 -1.32 -8.63 -19.05
N ASN A 62 -2.24 -7.65 -18.90
CA ASN A 62 -3.69 -7.87 -18.82
C ASN A 62 -4.12 -8.86 -17.71
N VAL A 63 -3.39 -8.87 -16.60
CA VAL A 63 -3.70 -9.68 -15.42
C VAL A 63 -4.21 -8.76 -14.31
N ALA A 64 -5.09 -9.31 -13.45
CA ALA A 64 -5.62 -8.53 -12.32
C ALA A 64 -4.47 -7.98 -11.44
N PRO A 65 -4.34 -6.65 -11.27
CA PRO A 65 -3.19 -6.00 -10.63
C PRO A 65 -2.91 -6.53 -9.23
N LEU A 66 -3.94 -6.74 -8.42
CA LEU A 66 -3.82 -7.22 -7.04
C LEU A 66 -3.23 -8.62 -6.93
N LYS A 67 -3.49 -9.51 -7.91
CA LYS A 67 -2.98 -10.89 -7.88
C LYS A 67 -1.46 -10.96 -8.04
N ILE A 68 -0.87 -10.02 -8.76
CA ILE A 68 0.58 -9.97 -8.99
C ILE A 68 1.25 -9.04 -7.98
N SER A 69 0.68 -7.87 -7.68
CA SER A 69 1.32 -6.91 -6.79
C SER A 69 1.46 -7.43 -5.35
N VAL A 70 0.45 -8.14 -4.82
CA VAL A 70 0.53 -8.67 -3.45
C VAL A 70 1.70 -9.63 -3.24
N PRO A 71 1.89 -10.71 -4.03
CA PRO A 71 3.03 -11.60 -3.84
C PRO A 71 4.38 -10.92 -4.12
N VAL A 72 4.45 -10.01 -5.09
CA VAL A 72 5.67 -9.26 -5.38
C VAL A 72 6.07 -8.36 -4.22
N VAL A 73 5.11 -7.64 -3.63
CA VAL A 73 5.36 -6.80 -2.43
C VAL A 73 5.79 -7.64 -1.24
N VAL A 74 5.20 -8.82 -1.03
CA VAL A 74 5.61 -9.73 0.07
C VAL A 74 7.04 -10.22 -0.12
N VAL A 75 7.42 -10.62 -1.33
CA VAL A 75 8.80 -11.03 -1.64
C VAL A 75 9.77 -9.87 -1.48
N ALA A 76 9.42 -8.68 -1.97
CA ALA A 76 10.23 -7.47 -1.82
C ALA A 76 10.41 -7.08 -0.35
N ALA A 77 9.35 -7.17 0.46
CA ALA A 77 9.43 -6.91 1.90
C ALA A 77 10.42 -7.86 2.58
N PHE A 78 10.34 -9.16 2.26
CA PHE A 78 11.26 -10.15 2.81
C PHE A 78 12.71 -9.89 2.40
N LEU A 79 12.94 -9.56 1.12
CA LEU A 79 14.27 -9.22 0.61
C LEU A 79 14.84 -7.96 1.29
N LEU A 80 14.03 -6.91 1.42
CA LEU A 80 14.43 -5.67 2.09
C LEU A 80 14.82 -5.90 3.55
N MET A 81 14.02 -6.68 4.29
CA MET A 81 14.35 -7.03 5.67
C MET A 81 15.66 -7.80 5.76
N ARG A 82 15.89 -8.78 4.87
CA ARG A 82 17.10 -9.57 4.86
C ARG A 82 18.36 -8.77 4.45
N ILE A 83 18.20 -7.83 3.52
CA ILE A 83 19.32 -6.93 3.12
C ILE A 83 19.67 -6.02 4.29
N ASN A 84 18.68 -5.46 4.97
CA ASN A 84 18.94 -4.55 6.07
C ASN A 84 19.63 -5.24 7.26
N ASP A 85 19.34 -6.51 7.53
CA ASP A 85 19.98 -7.27 8.60
C ASP A 85 21.44 -7.66 8.29
N ASN A 86 21.79 -7.85 7.02
CA ASN A 86 23.07 -8.41 6.60
C ASN A 86 24.01 -7.41 5.92
N ALA A 87 23.55 -6.21 5.57
CA ALA A 87 24.32 -5.32 4.72
C ALA A 87 25.12 -4.27 5.49
N LYS A 88 26.36 -4.04 5.04
CA LYS A 88 27.17 -2.88 5.38
C LYS A 88 26.60 -1.56 4.82
N ILE A 89 25.54 -1.63 4.00
CA ILE A 89 24.85 -0.50 3.39
C ILE A 89 23.73 -0.08 4.34
N LYS A 90 23.61 1.22 4.59
CA LYS A 90 22.51 1.77 5.38
C LYS A 90 21.19 1.35 4.74
N GLY A 91 20.27 0.77 5.51
CA GLY A 91 19.01 0.20 5.02
C GLY A 91 18.19 1.17 4.15
N ASP A 92 18.19 2.46 4.49
CA ASP A 92 17.48 3.50 3.74
C ASP A 92 18.02 3.66 2.30
N ALA A 93 19.32 3.50 2.08
CA ALA A 93 19.89 3.56 0.73
C ALA A 93 19.46 2.37 -0.15
N ALA A 94 19.38 1.18 0.42
CA ALA A 94 18.89 -0.01 -0.28
C ALA A 94 17.41 0.14 -0.64
N ILE A 95 16.60 0.68 0.27
CA ILE A 95 15.18 0.96 0.04
C ILE A 95 15.02 1.98 -1.10
N ALA A 96 15.79 3.07 -1.07
CA ALA A 96 15.73 4.10 -2.11
C ALA A 96 16.09 3.55 -3.51
N LEU A 97 17.10 2.69 -3.62
CA LEU A 97 17.46 2.03 -4.88
C LEU A 97 16.34 1.13 -5.40
N ILE A 98 15.74 0.31 -4.54
CA ILE A 98 14.67 -0.60 -4.92
C ILE A 98 13.42 0.18 -5.32
N SER A 99 13.07 1.25 -4.59
CA SER A 99 11.95 2.13 -4.90
C SER A 99 12.10 2.79 -6.27
N SER A 100 13.25 3.40 -6.53
CA SER A 100 13.49 4.10 -7.80
C SER A 100 13.49 3.15 -9.00
N THR A 101 14.07 1.97 -8.84
CA THR A 101 14.03 0.94 -9.90
C THR A 101 12.62 0.41 -10.13
N ALA A 102 11.84 0.19 -9.09
CA ALA A 102 10.45 -0.27 -9.19
C ALA A 102 9.55 0.75 -9.90
N ILE A 103 9.70 2.04 -9.58
CA ILE A 103 8.98 3.11 -10.27
C ILE A 103 9.38 3.16 -11.75
N ALA A 104 10.70 3.13 -12.04
CA ALA A 104 11.18 3.18 -13.41
C ALA A 104 10.64 2.04 -14.27
N VAL A 105 10.67 0.81 -13.76
CA VAL A 105 10.11 -0.37 -14.43
C VAL A 105 8.60 -0.22 -14.60
N GLY A 106 7.88 0.26 -13.58
CA GLY A 106 6.45 0.50 -13.64
C GLY A 106 6.06 1.51 -14.71
N VAL A 107 6.76 2.64 -14.77
CA VAL A 107 6.52 3.70 -15.77
C VAL A 107 6.82 3.19 -17.18
N ILE A 108 7.91 2.47 -17.39
CA ILE A 108 8.24 1.86 -18.69
C ILE A 108 7.14 0.88 -19.10
N ALA A 109 6.71 -0.01 -18.20
CA ALA A 109 5.65 -0.97 -18.48
C ALA A 109 4.33 -0.27 -18.84
N ALA A 110 3.97 0.80 -18.11
CA ALA A 110 2.78 1.59 -18.39
C ALA A 110 2.89 2.31 -19.75
N SER A 111 4.05 2.84 -20.11
CA SER A 111 4.26 3.57 -21.37
C SER A 111 4.25 2.66 -22.60
N LEU A 112 4.66 1.40 -22.45
CA LEU A 112 4.64 0.43 -23.54
C LEU A 112 3.24 -0.11 -23.85
N THR A 113 2.31 0.04 -22.93
CA THR A 113 0.94 -0.44 -23.12
C THR A 113 0.09 0.68 -23.71
N THR A 114 0.03 0.70 -25.04
CA THR A 114 -0.82 1.61 -25.82
C THR A 114 -2.29 1.34 -25.48
N GLY A 115 -2.93 2.27 -24.78
CA GLY A 115 -4.35 2.16 -24.38
C GLY A 115 -4.62 2.31 -22.89
N LEU A 116 -3.59 2.36 -22.04
CA LEU A 116 -3.73 2.76 -20.64
C LEU A 116 -3.86 4.30 -20.52
N ASN A 117 -4.92 4.85 -21.11
CA ASN A 117 -5.52 6.09 -20.62
C ASN A 117 -6.20 5.87 -19.26
N THR A 118 -6.00 4.70 -18.68
CA THR A 118 -6.44 4.37 -17.33
C THR A 118 -5.54 5.16 -16.40
N ASP A 119 -6.14 5.97 -15.62
CA ASP A 119 -5.56 6.86 -14.65
C ASP A 119 -4.62 6.07 -13.71
N VAL A 120 -3.36 5.90 -14.14
CA VAL A 120 -2.31 5.23 -13.35
C VAL A 120 -2.17 5.92 -12.00
N SER A 121 -2.46 7.22 -11.95
CA SER A 121 -2.56 8.00 -10.73
C SER A 121 -3.68 7.48 -9.81
N GLY A 122 -4.84 7.12 -10.35
CA GLY A 122 -5.94 6.55 -9.58
C GLY A 122 -5.56 5.24 -8.89
N TYR A 123 -4.73 4.41 -9.54
CA TYR A 123 -4.20 3.20 -8.91
C TYR A 123 -3.13 3.49 -7.86
N MET A 124 -2.32 4.51 -8.06
CA MET A 124 -1.27 4.90 -7.11
C MET A 124 -1.84 5.46 -5.80
N PHE A 125 -2.91 6.25 -5.89
CA PHE A 125 -3.57 6.83 -4.72
C PHE A 125 -4.69 5.94 -4.17
N GLY A 126 -5.03 4.86 -4.86
CA GLY A 126 -6.09 3.94 -4.50
C GLY A 126 -7.48 4.52 -4.72
N SER A 127 -8.41 3.70 -5.15
CA SER A 127 -9.81 4.10 -5.28
C SER A 127 -10.58 3.76 -4.00
N VAL A 128 -10.52 4.63 -3.01
CA VAL A 128 -11.26 4.51 -1.76
C VAL A 128 -12.78 4.44 -2.02
N LEU A 129 -13.23 5.03 -3.12
CA LEU A 129 -14.64 5.06 -3.53
C LEU A 129 -15.17 3.70 -3.99
N LEU A 130 -14.29 2.81 -4.48
CA LEU A 130 -14.65 1.47 -4.95
C LEU A 130 -14.60 0.40 -3.84
N MET A 131 -14.27 0.77 -2.61
CA MET A 131 -14.21 -0.17 -1.49
C MET A 131 -15.58 -0.79 -1.18
N GLY A 132 -15.65 -2.12 -1.31
CA GLY A 132 -16.81 -2.92 -0.94
C GLY A 132 -16.89 -3.17 0.57
N LYS A 133 -18.05 -3.67 1.03
CA LYS A 133 -18.22 -4.06 2.43
C LYS A 133 -17.23 -5.14 2.86
N ASN A 134 -16.89 -6.06 1.96
CA ASN A 134 -15.95 -7.15 2.23
C ASN A 134 -14.52 -6.64 2.45
N ASP A 135 -14.12 -5.57 1.76
CA ASP A 135 -12.80 -4.98 1.90
C ASP A 135 -12.63 -4.30 3.27
N ILE A 136 -13.70 -3.65 3.76
CA ILE A 136 -13.72 -3.05 5.10
C ILE A 136 -13.59 -4.12 6.17
N ILE A 137 -14.30 -5.24 6.02
CA ILE A 137 -14.23 -6.36 6.97
C ILE A 137 -12.83 -6.99 6.94
N ALA A 138 -12.24 -7.14 5.76
CA ALA A 138 -10.88 -7.65 5.60
C ALA A 138 -9.84 -6.72 6.25
N CYS A 139 -9.97 -5.41 6.07
CA CYS A 139 -9.13 -4.41 6.73
C CYS A 139 -9.29 -4.44 8.25
N ALA A 140 -10.52 -4.51 8.76
CA ALA A 140 -10.80 -4.59 10.19
C ALA A 140 -10.26 -5.88 10.81
N ALA A 141 -10.43 -7.02 10.14
CA ALA A 141 -9.90 -8.31 10.58
C ALA A 141 -8.36 -8.32 10.60
N SER A 142 -7.73 -7.73 9.59
CA SER A 142 -6.27 -7.59 9.53
C SER A 142 -5.74 -6.67 10.62
N CYS A 143 -6.45 -5.60 10.93
CA CYS A 143 -6.12 -4.66 12.00
C CYS A 143 -6.20 -5.35 13.37
N ASN A 144 -7.28 -6.06 13.63
CA ASN A 144 -7.48 -6.79 14.88
C ASN A 144 -6.41 -7.86 15.10
N LYS A 145 -6.12 -8.67 14.06
CA LYS A 145 -5.10 -9.73 14.14
C LYS A 145 -3.69 -9.17 14.41
N LYS A 146 -3.35 -8.02 13.82
CA LYS A 146 -2.06 -7.35 14.04
C LYS A 146 -2.00 -6.61 15.39
N GLY A 147 -3.10 -6.00 15.82
CA GLY A 147 -3.22 -5.37 17.13
C GLY A 147 -3.05 -6.38 18.27
N VAL A 148 -3.68 -7.53 18.16
CA VAL A 148 -3.52 -8.65 19.12
C VAL A 148 -2.10 -9.19 19.11
N LEU A 149 -1.46 -9.34 17.95
CA LEU A 149 -0.08 -9.81 17.86
C LEU A 149 0.91 -8.84 18.51
N LEU A 150 0.67 -7.53 18.38
CA LEU A 150 1.49 -6.47 18.95
C LEU A 150 1.34 -6.43 20.49
N LEU A 151 0.12 -6.68 20.98
CA LEU A 151 -0.19 -6.75 22.41
C LEU A 151 0.43 -7.99 23.07
N LEU A 152 0.59 -9.09 22.32
CA LEU A 152 1.21 -10.34 22.79
C LEU A 152 2.75 -10.31 22.76
N MET A 153 3.36 -9.37 22.03
CA MET A 153 4.81 -9.21 21.94
C MET A 153 5.39 -8.21 22.94
N HIS A 154 4.55 -7.59 23.77
CA HIS A 154 4.93 -6.71 24.87
C HIS A 154 4.72 -7.41 26.20
#